data_944e132ee2a718daccd249c65f09ea17
#
_entry.id   944e132ee2a718daccd249c65f09ea17
#
_cell.length_a   1.000
_cell.length_b   1.000
_cell.length_c   1.000
_cell.angle_alpha   90.00
_cell.angle_beta   90.00
_cell.angle_gamma   90.00
#
_symmetry.space_group_name_H-M   'P 1'
#
loop_
_entity.id
_entity.type
_entity.pdbx_description
1 polymer ?
#
loop_
_entity_poly.entity_id
_entity_poly.type
_entity_poly.pdbx_seq_one_letter_code
_entity_poly.pdbx_strand_id
1 'polypeptide(L)'
;MKKELNGNIVIIDDDVLVRQALGDCMESAGYAVESFGSAEEFLASGSAQNAACLIVDVQLPGITGFELQDRLAGADNRVPVVFVSAQGTQANRDKAMSQGAVGFLSKPFRRDDLVRLVGEAIQR
;
A
#
# COMPACT_ATOMS: atom_id res chain seq x y z
N MET A 1 -4.24 22.58 3.50
CA MET A 1 -4.84 22.72 2.19
C MET A 1 -4.14 21.87 1.16
N LYS A 2 -2.87 22.11 0.96
CA LYS A 2 -2.14 21.33 -0.04
C LYS A 2 -2.10 19.86 0.25
N LYS A 3 -2.05 19.50 1.52
CA LYS A 3 -2.03 18.11 1.90
C LYS A 3 -3.26 17.35 1.46
N GLU A 4 -4.38 18.04 1.45
CA GLU A 4 -5.62 17.41 1.05
C GLU A 4 -5.60 16.99 -0.40
N LEU A 5 -4.85 17.73 -1.22
CA LEU A 5 -4.73 17.40 -2.63
C LEU A 5 -3.89 16.17 -2.86
N ASN A 6 -2.93 15.90 -1.95
CA ASN A 6 -2.07 14.75 -2.09
C ASN A 6 -2.72 13.47 -1.58
N GLY A 7 -3.63 13.62 -0.63
CA GLY A 7 -4.36 12.48 -0.13
C GLY A 7 -3.66 11.78 1.03
N ASN A 8 -4.25 10.71 1.47
CA ASN A 8 -3.83 9.94 2.62
C ASN A 8 -3.30 8.58 2.17
N ILE A 9 -2.06 8.29 2.52
CA ILE A 9 -1.42 7.02 2.20
C ILE A 9 -1.53 6.11 3.41
N VAL A 10 -2.00 4.90 3.20
CA VAL A 10 -2.07 3.89 4.25
C VAL A 10 -1.01 2.83 3.98
N ILE A 11 -0.20 2.54 5.00
CA ILE A 11 0.88 1.56 4.92
C ILE A 11 0.52 0.38 5.81
N ILE A 12 0.59 -0.83 5.27
CA ILE A 12 0.29 -2.04 6.01
C ILE A 12 1.47 -2.99 5.87
N ASP A 13 2.22 -3.15 6.96
CA ASP A 13 3.42 -3.99 7.00
C ASP A 13 3.63 -4.39 8.45
N ASP A 14 3.90 -5.66 8.70
CA ASP A 14 4.07 -6.14 10.08
C ASP A 14 5.43 -5.79 10.67
N ASP A 15 6.39 -5.37 9.87
CA ASP A 15 7.70 -4.96 10.34
C ASP A 15 7.67 -3.47 10.69
N VAL A 16 7.86 -3.15 11.97
CA VAL A 16 7.76 -1.77 12.45
C VAL A 16 8.79 -0.86 11.80
N LEU A 17 9.99 -1.37 11.54
CA LEU A 17 11.04 -0.55 10.92
C LEU A 17 10.72 -0.24 9.47
N VAL A 18 10.17 -1.20 8.75
CA VAL A 18 9.74 -0.99 7.38
C VAL A 18 8.60 0.02 7.34
N ARG A 19 7.62 -0.12 8.25
CA ARG A 19 6.51 0.85 8.33
C ARG A 19 7.02 2.27 8.53
N GLN A 20 7.98 2.43 9.44
CA GLN A 20 8.53 3.76 9.71
C GLN A 20 9.25 4.31 8.49
N ALA A 21 10.05 3.50 7.82
CA ALA A 21 10.78 3.94 6.65
C ALA A 21 9.84 4.33 5.51
N LEU A 22 8.81 3.55 5.29
CA LEU A 22 7.81 3.86 4.26
C LEU A 22 7.06 5.13 4.61
N GLY A 23 6.68 5.28 5.88
CA GLY A 23 5.98 6.47 6.34
C GLY A 23 6.80 7.72 6.16
N ASP A 24 8.07 7.68 6.55
CA ASP A 24 8.97 8.83 6.39
C ASP A 24 9.11 9.20 4.92
N CYS A 25 9.23 8.21 4.06
CA CYS A 25 9.33 8.43 2.62
C CYS A 25 8.10 9.16 2.09
N MET A 26 6.93 8.71 2.47
CA MET A 26 5.69 9.29 1.98
C MET A 26 5.45 10.68 2.57
N GLU A 27 5.75 10.87 3.85
CA GLU A 27 5.59 12.19 4.46
C GLU A 27 6.53 13.20 3.83
N SER A 28 7.77 12.80 3.53
CA SER A 28 8.70 13.71 2.88
C SER A 28 8.26 14.05 1.46
N ALA A 29 7.43 13.23 0.86
CA ALA A 29 6.87 13.50 -0.47
C ALA A 29 5.57 14.32 -0.41
N GLY A 30 5.12 14.69 0.79
CA GLY A 30 3.98 15.58 0.95
C GLY A 30 2.65 14.90 1.25
N TYR A 31 2.66 13.62 1.58
CA TYR A 31 1.43 12.89 1.87
C TYR A 31 1.18 12.79 3.37
N ALA A 32 -0.09 12.74 3.75
CA ALA A 32 -0.46 12.32 5.09
C ALA A 32 -0.41 10.79 5.13
N VAL A 33 0.00 10.24 6.26
CA VAL A 33 0.26 8.80 6.38
C VAL A 33 -0.43 8.22 7.61
N GLU A 34 -1.07 7.07 7.42
CA GLU A 34 -1.48 6.18 8.50
C GLU A 34 -0.79 4.84 8.27
N SER A 35 -0.49 4.13 9.36
CA SER A 35 0.12 2.82 9.21
C SER A 35 -0.48 1.80 10.17
N PHE A 36 -0.46 0.55 9.75
CA PHE A 36 -1.03 -0.57 10.51
C PHE A 36 -0.09 -1.75 10.41
N GLY A 37 -0.06 -2.54 11.48
CA GLY A 37 0.78 -3.74 11.53
C GLY A 37 0.14 -4.96 10.92
N SER A 38 -1.15 -4.90 10.58
CA SER A 38 -1.86 -6.04 10.00
C SER A 38 -3.03 -5.54 9.17
N ALA A 39 -3.48 -6.41 8.25
CA ALA A 39 -4.67 -6.13 7.46
C ALA A 39 -5.90 -6.07 8.34
N GLU A 40 -5.95 -6.90 9.38
CA GLU A 40 -7.07 -6.93 10.32
C GLU A 40 -7.25 -5.58 11.00
N GLU A 41 -6.15 -5.00 11.50
CA GLU A 41 -6.20 -3.68 12.13
C GLU A 41 -6.69 -2.61 11.16
N PHE A 42 -6.19 -2.66 9.94
CA PHE A 42 -6.60 -1.70 8.91
C PHE A 42 -8.10 -1.82 8.62
N LEU A 43 -8.58 -3.03 8.44
CA LEU A 43 -10.00 -3.23 8.13
C LEU A 43 -10.90 -2.76 9.28
N ALA A 44 -10.45 -2.96 10.52
CA ALA A 44 -11.23 -2.54 11.68
C ALA A 44 -11.24 -1.02 11.86
N SER A 45 -10.27 -0.32 11.29
CA SER A 45 -10.09 1.12 11.51
C SER A 45 -11.08 1.99 10.72
N GLY A 46 -11.61 1.47 9.62
CA GLY A 46 -12.42 2.27 8.72
C GLY A 46 -11.63 3.18 7.78
N SER A 47 -10.31 3.12 7.84
CA SER A 47 -9.46 4.03 7.05
C SER A 47 -9.53 3.75 5.55
N ALA A 48 -10.04 2.59 5.15
CA ALA A 48 -10.17 2.27 3.73
C ALA A 48 -11.00 3.29 2.98
N GLN A 49 -11.95 3.92 3.65
CA GLN A 49 -12.86 4.87 3.02
C GLN A 49 -12.17 6.16 2.60
N ASN A 50 -11.11 6.52 3.30
CA ASN A 50 -10.43 7.80 3.08
C ASN A 50 -9.05 7.66 2.47
N ALA A 51 -8.60 6.44 2.21
CA ALA A 51 -7.27 6.21 1.68
C ALA A 51 -7.22 6.58 0.20
N ALA A 52 -6.18 7.32 -0.19
CA ALA A 52 -5.92 7.62 -1.59
C ALA A 52 -5.11 6.52 -2.25
N CYS A 53 -4.31 5.80 -1.47
CA CYS A 53 -3.48 4.71 -1.97
C CYS A 53 -3.04 3.85 -0.79
N LEU A 54 -2.95 2.55 -1.00
CA LEU A 54 -2.42 1.62 -0.01
C LEU A 54 -1.05 1.13 -0.45
N ILE A 55 -0.12 1.04 0.50
CA ILE A 55 1.15 0.34 0.32
C ILE A 55 1.09 -0.87 1.23
N VAL A 56 1.08 -2.05 0.65
CA VAL A 56 0.78 -3.29 1.38
C VAL A 56 1.86 -4.33 1.15
N ASP A 57 2.37 -4.90 2.25
CA ASP A 57 3.25 -6.06 2.15
C ASP A 57 2.42 -7.27 1.74
N VAL A 58 2.91 -8.00 0.75
CA VAL A 58 2.25 -9.23 0.30
C VAL A 58 2.17 -10.24 1.43
N GLN A 59 3.21 -10.31 2.26
CA GLN A 59 3.39 -11.38 3.23
C GLN A 59 3.05 -10.95 4.64
N LEU A 60 1.80 -10.63 4.86
CA LEU A 60 1.31 -10.32 6.20
C LEU A 60 0.86 -11.60 6.90
N PRO A 61 1.09 -11.72 8.22
CA PRO A 61 0.49 -12.81 8.98
C PRO A 61 -1.03 -12.61 9.03
N GLY A 62 -1.76 -13.71 9.12
CA GLY A 62 -3.23 -13.64 9.11
C GLY A 62 -3.73 -13.36 7.71
N ILE A 63 -4.50 -12.29 7.56
CA ILE A 63 -4.97 -11.88 6.23
C ILE A 63 -3.77 -11.36 5.45
N THR A 64 -3.48 -12.01 4.33
CA THR A 64 -2.34 -11.62 3.48
C THR A 64 -2.66 -10.37 2.69
N GLY A 65 -1.63 -9.78 2.06
CA GLY A 65 -1.85 -8.61 1.21
C GLY A 65 -2.78 -8.89 0.05
N PHE A 66 -2.65 -10.07 -0.58
CA PHE A 66 -3.53 -10.44 -1.68
C PHE A 66 -4.97 -10.64 -1.22
N GLU A 67 -5.14 -11.28 -0.06
CA GLU A 67 -6.48 -11.46 0.50
C GLU A 67 -7.13 -10.13 0.87
N LEU A 68 -6.33 -9.20 1.37
CA LEU A 68 -6.84 -7.87 1.68
C LEU A 68 -7.38 -7.20 0.42
N GLN A 69 -6.63 -7.27 -0.68
CA GLN A 69 -7.08 -6.67 -1.91
C GLN A 69 -8.39 -7.30 -2.39
N ASP A 70 -8.51 -8.62 -2.28
CA ASP A 70 -9.74 -9.31 -2.64
C ASP A 70 -10.92 -8.83 -1.81
N ARG A 71 -10.72 -8.63 -0.52
CA ARG A 71 -11.79 -8.16 0.37
C ARG A 71 -12.22 -6.75 0.01
N LEU A 72 -11.27 -5.89 -0.33
CA LEU A 72 -11.60 -4.51 -0.73
C LEU A 72 -12.38 -4.51 -2.04
N ALA A 73 -11.97 -5.32 -2.99
CA ALA A 73 -12.67 -5.43 -4.26
C ALA A 73 -14.08 -5.97 -4.05
N GLY A 74 -14.24 -6.96 -3.15
CA GLY A 74 -15.55 -7.51 -2.82
C GLY A 74 -16.47 -6.51 -2.14
N ALA A 75 -15.90 -5.51 -1.47
CA ALA A 75 -16.65 -4.43 -0.85
C ALA A 75 -16.80 -3.23 -1.78
N ASP A 76 -16.46 -3.40 -3.05
CA ASP A 76 -16.53 -2.36 -4.07
C ASP A 76 -15.65 -1.14 -3.74
N ASN A 77 -14.57 -1.39 -3.02
CA ASN A 77 -13.58 -0.35 -2.73
C ASN A 77 -12.44 -0.46 -3.74
N ARG A 78 -12.25 0.58 -4.53
CA ARG A 78 -11.28 0.59 -5.63
C ARG A 78 -10.05 1.40 -5.32
N VAL A 79 -9.68 1.52 -4.06
CA VAL A 79 -8.47 2.24 -3.69
C VAL A 79 -7.27 1.61 -4.39
N PRO A 80 -6.38 2.42 -4.98
CA PRO A 80 -5.18 1.88 -5.63
C PRO A 80 -4.28 1.21 -4.62
N VAL A 81 -3.70 0.07 -5.00
CA VAL A 81 -2.81 -0.71 -4.15
C VAL A 81 -1.45 -0.86 -4.81
N VAL A 82 -0.40 -0.52 -4.07
CA VAL A 82 0.99 -0.82 -4.44
C VAL A 82 1.48 -1.89 -3.48
N PHE A 83 1.86 -3.03 -4.01
CA PHE A 83 2.42 -4.10 -3.18
C PHE A 83 3.91 -3.95 -3.03
N VAL A 84 4.42 -4.29 -1.86
CA VAL A 84 5.85 -4.42 -1.61
C VAL A 84 6.09 -5.83 -1.08
N SER A 85 7.26 -6.40 -1.35
CA SER A 85 7.53 -7.75 -0.89
C SER A 85 9.03 -8.03 -0.88
N ALA A 86 9.49 -8.75 0.15
CA ALA A 86 10.85 -9.28 0.18
C ALA A 86 11.00 -10.41 -0.84
N GLN A 87 9.89 -10.99 -1.30
CA GLN A 87 9.90 -12.07 -2.28
C GLN A 87 9.26 -11.59 -3.58
N GLY A 88 10.05 -10.86 -4.35
CA GLY A 88 9.59 -10.30 -5.61
C GLY A 88 9.68 -11.30 -6.76
N THR A 89 9.11 -12.48 -6.60
CA THR A 89 9.08 -13.48 -7.66
C THR A 89 8.16 -13.03 -8.79
N GLN A 90 8.39 -13.59 -9.97
CA GLN A 90 7.51 -13.29 -11.11
C GLN A 90 6.07 -13.72 -10.82
N ALA A 91 5.91 -14.83 -10.11
CA ALA A 91 4.57 -15.31 -9.75
C ALA A 91 3.83 -14.30 -8.88
N ASN A 92 4.52 -13.71 -7.88
CA ASN A 92 3.90 -12.70 -7.03
C ASN A 92 3.58 -11.43 -7.81
N ARG A 93 4.47 -11.03 -8.71
CA ARG A 93 4.21 -9.84 -9.55
C ARG A 93 3.01 -10.06 -10.44
N ASP A 94 2.95 -11.22 -11.08
CA ASP A 94 1.85 -11.53 -11.99
C ASP A 94 0.53 -11.58 -11.23
N LYS A 95 0.53 -12.18 -10.05
CA LYS A 95 -0.67 -12.25 -9.23
C LYS A 95 -1.14 -10.86 -8.82
N ALA A 96 -0.22 -10.01 -8.36
CA ALA A 96 -0.55 -8.66 -7.96
C ALA A 96 -1.20 -7.89 -9.12
N MET A 97 -0.58 -7.94 -10.29
CA MET A 97 -1.08 -7.20 -11.44
C MET A 97 -2.40 -7.77 -11.94
N SER A 98 -2.56 -9.08 -11.90
CA SER A 98 -3.81 -9.71 -12.33
C SER A 98 -4.97 -9.36 -11.41
N GLN A 99 -4.70 -9.02 -10.17
CA GLN A 99 -5.72 -8.58 -9.20
C GLN A 99 -5.99 -7.08 -9.29
N GLY A 100 -5.30 -6.38 -10.17
CA GLY A 100 -5.55 -4.96 -10.37
C GLY A 100 -4.66 -4.03 -9.58
N ALA A 101 -3.55 -4.52 -9.02
CA ALA A 101 -2.61 -3.65 -8.34
C ALA A 101 -2.03 -2.63 -9.31
N VAL A 102 -1.73 -1.43 -8.80
CA VAL A 102 -1.13 -0.39 -9.62
C VAL A 102 0.35 -0.64 -9.81
N GLY A 103 0.99 -1.27 -8.82
CA GLY A 103 2.42 -1.55 -8.92
C GLY A 103 2.87 -2.59 -7.91
N PHE A 104 4.09 -3.05 -8.11
CA PHE A 104 4.72 -4.04 -7.25
C PHE A 104 6.21 -3.71 -7.16
N LEU A 105 6.72 -3.60 -5.93
CA LEU A 105 8.14 -3.35 -5.69
C LEU A 105 8.73 -4.45 -4.83
N SER A 106 9.88 -4.97 -5.25
CA SER A 106 10.66 -5.91 -4.46
C SER A 106 11.51 -5.16 -3.45
N LYS A 107 11.60 -5.65 -2.24
CA LYS A 107 12.49 -5.09 -1.21
C LYS A 107 13.89 -5.65 -1.43
N PRO A 108 14.93 -4.85 -1.27
CA PRO A 108 14.91 -3.42 -1.05
C PRO A 108 14.57 -2.67 -2.34
N PHE A 109 13.89 -1.55 -2.21
CA PHE A 109 13.51 -0.74 -3.37
C PHE A 109 14.05 0.68 -3.19
N ARG A 110 14.06 1.42 -4.29
CA ARG A 110 14.51 2.80 -4.27
C ARG A 110 13.35 3.71 -3.88
N ARG A 111 13.68 4.72 -3.08
CA ARG A 111 12.70 5.72 -2.67
C ARG A 111 11.99 6.32 -3.88
N ASP A 112 12.75 6.66 -4.92
CA ASP A 112 12.19 7.32 -6.09
C ASP A 112 11.18 6.44 -6.81
N ASP A 113 11.41 5.13 -6.85
CA ASP A 113 10.47 4.20 -7.48
C ASP A 113 9.16 4.16 -6.72
N LEU A 114 9.22 4.14 -5.39
CA LEU A 114 8.01 4.13 -4.58
C LEU A 114 7.21 5.43 -4.76
N VAL A 115 7.89 6.56 -4.68
CA VAL A 115 7.23 7.86 -4.82
C VAL A 115 6.58 7.98 -6.19
N ARG A 116 7.25 7.51 -7.23
CA ARG A 116 6.70 7.55 -8.58
C ARG A 116 5.45 6.69 -8.71
N LEU A 117 5.50 5.47 -8.19
CA LEU A 117 4.36 4.56 -8.28
C LEU A 117 3.15 5.09 -7.53
N VAL A 118 3.36 5.62 -6.33
CA VAL A 118 2.27 6.19 -5.55
C VAL A 118 1.68 7.40 -6.26
N GLY A 119 2.54 8.26 -6.80
CA GLY A 119 2.08 9.42 -7.55
C GLY A 119 1.22 9.04 -8.75
N GLU A 120 1.65 8.01 -9.49
CA GLU A 120 0.87 7.51 -10.63
C GLU A 120 -0.45 6.92 -10.17
N ALA A 121 -0.45 6.22 -9.05
CA ALA A 121 -1.65 5.60 -8.52
C ALA A 121 -2.71 6.65 -8.18
N ILE A 122 -2.29 7.72 -7.54
CA ILE A 122 -3.21 8.76 -7.09
C ILE A 122 -3.77 9.57 -8.24
N GLN A 123 -3.00 9.71 -9.30
CA GLN A 123 -3.42 10.49 -10.46
C GLN A 123 -4.39 9.75 -11.37
N ARG A 124 -4.62 8.49 -11.13
CA ARG A 124 -5.58 7.72 -11.91
C ARG A 124 -7.04 8.15 -11.60
#